data_04e2a4ea43f397bc445b12ca69021483
#
_entry.id   04e2a4ea43f397bc445b12ca69021483
#
_cell.length_a   1.000
_cell.length_b   1.000
_cell.length_c   1.000
_cell.angle_alpha   90.00
_cell.angle_beta   90.00
_cell.angle_gamma   90.00
#
_symmetry.space_group_name_H-M   'P 1'
#
loop_
_entity.id
_entity.type
_entity.pdbx_description
1 polymer ?
#
loop_
_entity_poly.entity_id
_entity_poly.type
_entity_poly.pdbx_seq_one_letter_code
_entity_poly.pdbx_strand_id
1 'polypeptide(L)'
;MKIINVHRASRMLTHGLIASSFLLAIGCSKPESEVASTETAPAEPEVVEIVQVVQIPITTSSDAARALYDEGQYLIDVGRGVQAREKFQAAAAEDPGFALAYYGQSNAALSFAEFQHTLDAAGEHSEGISDGERMMIDISKSFTTNDPAAGLALAGELVEKYPDSARALIILAGMQSNQNDNVGARASNEKALALEENSAAALSGLAINNLFGEPKDFTAAEGWANKFIAAYPNEAKGYEFLGDIKRAQNKLEAALEAYNSASSMDPTLEVAAHKRGHVNSFLGNIEDARAAYDEAIAIAPPESKANYAVYKSYTNIHGDNIPAALDELEALADQVGPMGTPEDQIKGVQVFALDSAAYAALHAGLFDRAESIVARRNELTMSIADDVGTDDAQRLQEANVQFFDGLVAAYEGNAESATEHANAIILLVENDDNPRKDEPAHWVLGMSALQAGDFAGAVEHLQQADHANNMFVRYQLALAEEGNGNTEDAKKLFAEVASFNFNSVGFALTRVDAAAHAN
;
A
#
# COMPACT_ATOMS: atom_id res chain seq x y z
N MET A 1 -12.09 -1.43 26.46
CA MET A 1 -11.78 -2.33 25.35
C MET A 1 -12.04 -1.51 24.09
N LYS A 2 -11.03 -0.86 23.53
CA LYS A 2 -11.15 -0.01 22.33
C LYS A 2 -10.96 -0.90 21.11
N ILE A 3 -11.95 -0.88 20.24
CA ILE A 3 -12.10 -1.79 19.12
C ILE A 3 -11.29 -1.26 17.95
N ILE A 4 -10.45 -2.12 17.43
CA ILE A 4 -9.55 -1.91 16.30
C ILE A 4 -10.40 -1.79 15.02
N ASN A 5 -10.16 -0.74 14.26
CA ASN A 5 -10.79 -0.51 12.97
C ASN A 5 -10.19 -1.49 11.94
N VAL A 6 -10.78 -2.67 11.82
CA VAL A 6 -10.33 -3.81 10.99
C VAL A 6 -10.16 -3.43 9.51
N HIS A 7 -10.89 -2.43 9.04
CA HIS A 7 -10.81 -1.97 7.65
C HIS A 7 -9.49 -1.28 7.29
N ARG A 8 -8.86 -0.55 8.23
CA ARG A 8 -7.51 0.02 7.99
C ARG A 8 -6.41 -1.03 8.12
N ALA A 9 -6.57 -1.99 9.04
CA ALA A 9 -5.63 -3.08 9.21
C ALA A 9 -5.63 -4.04 7.99
N SER A 10 -6.79 -4.38 7.43
CA SER A 10 -6.89 -5.18 6.21
C SER A 10 -6.25 -4.50 4.99
N ARG A 11 -6.37 -3.17 4.85
CA ARG A 11 -5.67 -2.42 3.80
C ARG A 11 -4.16 -2.34 4.00
N MET A 12 -3.67 -2.39 5.24
CA MET A 12 -2.22 -2.39 5.52
C MET A 12 -1.55 -3.72 5.17
N LEU A 13 -2.25 -4.84 5.26
CA LEU A 13 -1.66 -6.17 5.04
C LEU A 13 -1.79 -6.68 3.61
N THR A 14 -2.85 -6.34 2.89
CA THR A 14 -2.94 -6.61 1.44
C THR A 14 -2.01 -5.72 0.61
N HIS A 15 -1.44 -4.66 1.23
CA HIS A 15 -0.49 -3.73 0.64
C HIS A 15 0.82 -3.66 1.42
N GLY A 16 1.14 -4.66 2.21
CA GLY A 16 2.34 -4.72 3.07
C GLY A 16 3.69 -4.53 2.35
N LEU A 17 3.67 -4.22 1.07
CA LEU A 17 4.81 -3.78 0.28
C LEU A 17 4.56 -2.47 -0.48
N ILE A 18 3.37 -1.87 -0.37
CA ILE A 18 3.05 -0.58 -1.00
C ILE A 18 2.03 0.13 -0.12
N ALA A 19 2.45 0.68 1.01
CA ALA A 19 1.63 1.61 1.77
C ALA A 19 2.36 2.94 1.89
N SER A 20 2.22 3.73 0.89
CA SER A 20 2.38 5.17 0.97
C SER A 20 1.39 5.74 0.03
N SER A 21 0.37 6.37 0.54
CA SER A 21 -0.27 7.44 -0.20
C SER A 21 -1.69 7.70 0.25
N PHE A 22 -1.90 8.85 0.45
CA PHE A 22 -2.74 9.95 -0.02
C PHE A 22 -3.55 10.61 1.06
N LEU A 23 -3.21 11.85 1.29
CA LEU A 23 -4.19 12.94 1.37
C LEU A 23 -3.48 14.29 1.22
N LEU A 24 -3.92 15.06 0.23
CA LEU A 24 -3.57 16.44 -0.02
C LEU A 24 -4.23 17.38 1.00
N ALA A 25 -3.49 18.37 1.48
CA ALA A 25 -4.08 19.64 1.90
C ALA A 25 -3.15 20.78 1.53
N ILE A 26 -3.73 21.74 0.83
CA ILE A 26 -3.15 22.98 0.30
C ILE A 26 -3.00 24.01 1.42
N GLY A 27 -1.87 24.70 1.46
CA GLY A 27 -1.72 25.89 2.29
C GLY A 27 -0.41 26.62 2.02
N CYS A 28 -0.47 27.72 1.24
CA CYS A 28 0.62 28.66 0.99
C CYS A 28 0.97 29.50 2.22
N SER A 29 2.26 29.71 2.45
CA SER A 29 2.84 31.07 2.62
C SER A 29 4.33 31.03 2.93
N LYS A 30 5.12 31.79 2.16
CA LYS A 30 6.50 32.16 2.47
C LYS A 30 6.54 33.24 3.56
N PRO A 31 7.65 33.38 4.29
CA PRO A 31 8.42 34.60 4.03
C PRO A 31 9.95 34.39 3.93
N GLU A 32 10.53 35.31 3.19
CA GLU A 32 11.97 35.58 3.04
C GLU A 32 12.61 36.01 4.36
N SER A 33 13.88 35.70 4.58
CA SER A 33 14.73 36.45 5.49
C SER A 33 16.19 36.47 5.02
N GLU A 34 16.72 37.66 5.13
CA GLU A 34 17.99 38.23 4.70
C GLU A 34 19.26 37.52 5.20
N VAL A 35 20.28 37.63 4.35
CA VAL A 35 21.67 37.24 4.63
C VAL A 35 22.36 38.37 5.38
N ALA A 36 22.94 38.07 6.52
CA ALA A 36 23.91 38.97 7.21
C ALA A 36 25.29 38.30 7.26
N SER A 37 26.26 38.97 6.68
CA SER A 37 27.68 38.64 6.73
C SER A 37 28.28 39.09 8.06
N THR A 38 29.09 38.23 8.71
CA THR A 38 29.97 38.64 9.80
C THR A 38 31.37 38.07 9.65
N GLU A 39 32.34 38.92 9.88
CA GLU A 39 33.78 38.77 9.83
C GLU A 39 34.33 37.74 10.82
N THR A 40 35.40 37.06 10.38
CA THR A 40 36.18 36.07 11.10
C THR A 40 37.14 36.69 12.12
N ALA A 41 37.11 36.20 13.36
CA ALA A 41 38.18 36.38 14.38
C ALA A 41 39.03 35.09 14.44
N PRO A 42 40.31 35.15 14.89
CA PRO A 42 41.26 34.05 14.78
C PRO A 42 41.01 32.94 15.80
N ALA A 43 41.18 31.70 15.35
CA ALA A 43 40.95 30.46 16.06
C ALA A 43 41.87 30.24 17.27
N GLU A 44 41.28 29.93 18.41
CA GLU A 44 41.92 29.22 19.53
C GLU A 44 42.05 27.71 19.20
N PRO A 45 43.02 26.98 19.83
CA PRO A 45 43.23 25.58 19.51
C PRO A 45 42.00 24.72 19.88
N GLU A 46 41.49 24.01 18.89
CA GLU A 46 40.36 23.13 19.00
C GLU A 46 40.66 21.97 19.96
N VAL A 47 39.99 21.96 21.10
CA VAL A 47 39.87 20.80 21.95
C VAL A 47 39.03 19.82 21.14
N VAL A 48 39.60 18.77 20.62
CA VAL A 48 38.85 17.67 20.00
C VAL A 48 38.01 17.01 21.10
N GLU A 49 36.79 17.49 21.24
CA GLU A 49 35.79 16.84 22.04
C GLU A 49 35.54 15.47 21.39
N ILE A 50 35.84 14.37 22.09
CA ILE A 50 35.50 13.03 21.65
C ILE A 50 33.98 12.96 21.70
N VAL A 51 33.32 13.25 20.59
CA VAL A 51 31.87 13.08 20.43
C VAL A 51 31.60 11.59 20.62
N GLN A 52 31.00 11.22 21.74
CA GLN A 52 30.53 9.85 21.93
C GLN A 52 29.36 9.63 20.95
N VAL A 53 29.58 8.74 19.98
CA VAL A 53 28.52 8.31 19.06
C VAL A 53 27.42 7.61 19.86
N VAL A 54 26.22 8.19 19.90
CA VAL A 54 25.09 7.69 20.67
C VAL A 54 24.20 6.84 19.77
N GLN A 55 24.46 5.53 19.76
CA GLN A 55 23.65 4.53 19.04
C GLN A 55 22.59 3.93 19.96
N ILE A 56 21.50 3.43 19.37
CA ILE A 56 20.51 2.64 20.12
C ILE A 56 21.19 1.33 20.57
N PRO A 57 21.27 1.07 21.88
CA PRO A 57 21.81 -0.20 22.37
C PRO A 57 20.93 -1.38 21.92
N ILE A 58 21.52 -2.56 21.83
CA ILE A 58 20.79 -3.80 21.56
C ILE A 58 21.08 -4.75 22.73
N THR A 59 20.04 -5.06 23.49
CA THR A 59 20.10 -5.79 24.75
C THR A 59 19.79 -7.25 24.53
N THR A 60 20.79 -8.13 24.63
CA THR A 60 20.66 -9.59 24.67
C THR A 60 21.79 -10.18 25.50
N SER A 61 21.57 -11.34 26.09
CA SER A 61 22.58 -12.09 26.83
C SER A 61 23.40 -13.05 25.95
N SER A 62 23.01 -13.22 24.67
CA SER A 62 23.62 -14.18 23.74
C SER A 62 24.22 -13.50 22.52
N ASP A 63 25.55 -13.64 22.35
CA ASP A 63 26.23 -13.18 21.13
C ASP A 63 25.70 -13.88 19.87
N ALA A 64 25.26 -15.15 20.00
CA ALA A 64 24.67 -15.90 18.89
C ALA A 64 23.30 -15.32 18.50
N ALA A 65 22.44 -15.01 19.48
CA ALA A 65 21.16 -14.35 19.23
C ALA A 65 21.36 -12.97 18.60
N ARG A 66 22.37 -12.22 19.05
CA ARG A 66 22.74 -10.92 18.48
C ARG A 66 23.13 -11.05 17.01
N ALA A 67 23.99 -12.01 16.66
CA ALA A 67 24.43 -12.22 15.29
C ALA A 67 23.26 -12.60 14.36
N LEU A 68 22.32 -13.43 14.84
CA LEU A 68 21.11 -13.79 14.10
C LEU A 68 20.17 -12.59 13.90
N TYR A 69 20.03 -11.74 14.91
CA TYR A 69 19.25 -10.50 14.80
C TYR A 69 19.86 -9.54 13.79
N ASP A 70 21.19 -9.32 13.84
CA ASP A 70 21.88 -8.43 12.91
C ASP A 70 21.76 -8.95 11.46
N GLU A 71 21.83 -10.28 11.25
CA GLU A 71 21.59 -10.89 9.93
C GLU A 71 20.12 -10.70 9.49
N GLY A 72 19.16 -10.90 10.39
CA GLY A 72 17.74 -10.64 10.14
C GLY A 72 17.48 -9.18 9.76
N GLN A 73 18.13 -8.24 10.47
CA GLN A 73 18.01 -6.81 10.17
C GLN A 73 18.59 -6.44 8.80
N TYR A 74 19.73 -7.01 8.42
CA TYR A 74 20.28 -6.86 7.07
C TYR A 74 19.30 -7.39 6.01
N LEU A 75 18.76 -8.59 6.22
CA LEU A 75 17.84 -9.22 5.27
C LEU A 75 16.54 -8.40 5.08
N ILE A 76 15.97 -7.85 6.14
CA ILE A 76 14.77 -6.99 6.03
C ILE A 76 15.09 -5.69 5.25
N ASP A 77 16.26 -5.10 5.52
CA ASP A 77 16.69 -3.85 4.88
C ASP A 77 16.94 -4.02 3.37
N VAL A 78 17.40 -5.21 2.93
CA VAL A 78 17.58 -5.54 1.51
C VAL A 78 16.35 -6.19 0.86
N GLY A 79 15.23 -6.30 1.58
CA GLY A 79 13.95 -6.75 1.05
C GLY A 79 13.72 -8.27 1.06
N ARG A 80 14.48 -9.02 1.85
CA ARG A 80 14.37 -10.47 2.03
C ARG A 80 13.55 -10.81 3.29
N GLY A 81 12.30 -10.37 3.34
CA GLY A 81 11.46 -10.44 4.53
C GLY A 81 11.23 -11.86 5.07
N VAL A 82 11.04 -12.85 4.19
CA VAL A 82 10.83 -14.26 4.60
C VAL A 82 12.08 -14.80 5.31
N GLN A 83 13.26 -14.59 4.70
CA GLN A 83 14.53 -15.04 5.29
C GLN A 83 14.86 -14.24 6.57
N ALA A 84 14.52 -12.95 6.62
CA ALA A 84 14.68 -12.13 7.82
C ALA A 84 13.85 -12.69 8.99
N ARG A 85 12.60 -13.07 8.72
CA ARG A 85 11.70 -13.67 9.72
C ARG A 85 12.29 -14.94 10.32
N GLU A 86 12.86 -15.85 9.51
CA GLU A 86 13.54 -17.06 9.99
C GLU A 86 14.72 -16.72 10.93
N LYS A 87 15.49 -15.68 10.60
CA LYS A 87 16.62 -15.24 11.45
C LYS A 87 16.14 -14.64 12.77
N PHE A 88 15.12 -13.81 12.75
CA PHE A 88 14.53 -13.27 13.98
C PHE A 88 13.90 -14.36 14.86
N GLN A 89 13.25 -15.37 14.27
CA GLN A 89 12.75 -16.53 15.01
C GLN A 89 13.89 -17.34 15.64
N ALA A 90 14.98 -17.56 14.90
CA ALA A 90 16.16 -18.22 15.42
C ALA A 90 16.83 -17.41 16.56
N ALA A 91 16.87 -16.08 16.44
CA ALA A 91 17.39 -15.20 17.50
C ALA A 91 16.56 -15.30 18.80
N ALA A 92 15.22 -15.31 18.68
CA ALA A 92 14.31 -15.48 19.81
C ALA A 92 14.40 -16.89 20.43
N ALA A 93 14.69 -17.93 19.63
CA ALA A 93 14.90 -19.29 20.13
C ALA A 93 16.22 -19.41 20.88
N GLU A 94 17.26 -18.70 20.45
CA GLU A 94 18.59 -18.70 21.09
C GLU A 94 18.60 -17.88 22.40
N ASP A 95 17.87 -16.76 22.44
CA ASP A 95 17.65 -15.96 23.66
C ASP A 95 16.15 -15.61 23.77
N PRO A 96 15.35 -16.41 24.49
CA PRO A 96 13.92 -16.15 24.66
C PRO A 96 13.57 -14.83 25.34
N GLY A 97 14.54 -14.17 26.01
CA GLY A 97 14.36 -12.85 26.61
C GLY A 97 14.69 -11.68 25.65
N PHE A 98 15.11 -11.95 24.42
CA PHE A 98 15.56 -10.94 23.47
C PHE A 98 14.38 -10.18 22.82
N ALA A 99 13.93 -9.09 23.42
CA ALA A 99 12.79 -8.29 22.99
C ALA A 99 12.87 -7.86 21.51
N LEU A 100 14.06 -7.41 21.04
CA LEU A 100 14.21 -6.98 19.64
C LEU A 100 14.14 -8.12 18.64
N ALA A 101 14.35 -9.39 19.02
CA ALA A 101 14.12 -10.52 18.14
C ALA A 101 12.62 -10.68 17.83
N TYR A 102 11.73 -10.50 18.80
CA TYR A 102 10.28 -10.47 18.58
C TYR A 102 9.83 -9.22 17.83
N TYR A 103 10.42 -8.05 18.12
CA TYR A 103 10.21 -6.84 17.33
C TYR A 103 10.63 -7.02 15.87
N GLY A 104 11.75 -7.70 15.60
CA GLY A 104 12.17 -8.05 14.24
C GLY A 104 11.16 -8.98 13.55
N GLN A 105 10.61 -9.97 14.27
CA GLN A 105 9.54 -10.82 13.73
C GLN A 105 8.30 -10.01 13.38
N SER A 106 7.90 -9.02 14.22
CA SER A 106 6.75 -8.16 13.88
C SER A 106 6.98 -7.37 12.59
N ASN A 107 8.19 -6.85 12.37
CA ASN A 107 8.53 -6.13 11.13
C ASN A 107 8.56 -7.05 9.89
N ALA A 108 8.70 -8.36 10.06
CA ALA A 108 8.72 -9.37 9.01
C ALA A 108 7.42 -10.22 8.99
N ALA A 109 6.37 -9.81 9.71
CA ALA A 109 5.12 -10.54 9.84
C ALA A 109 4.35 -10.59 8.51
N LEU A 110 3.72 -11.73 8.22
CA LEU A 110 2.94 -11.97 7.00
C LEU A 110 1.43 -11.71 7.21
N SER A 111 1.00 -11.49 8.46
CA SER A 111 -0.37 -11.15 8.82
C SER A 111 -0.44 -10.14 9.95
N PHE A 112 -1.56 -9.42 10.06
CA PHE A 112 -1.76 -8.50 11.18
C PHE A 112 -1.84 -9.22 12.52
N ALA A 113 -2.42 -10.40 12.55
CA ALA A 113 -2.47 -11.24 13.75
C ALA A 113 -1.07 -11.64 14.21
N GLU A 114 -0.19 -12.03 13.26
CA GLU A 114 1.22 -12.32 13.58
C GLU A 114 1.97 -11.05 14.00
N PHE A 115 1.78 -9.93 13.32
CA PHE A 115 2.35 -8.63 13.70
C PHE A 115 1.99 -8.27 15.14
N GLN A 116 0.71 -8.33 15.49
CA GLN A 116 0.24 -8.02 16.83
C GLN A 116 0.81 -9.00 17.87
N HIS A 117 0.73 -10.30 17.60
CA HIS A 117 1.23 -11.34 18.52
C HIS A 117 2.72 -11.19 18.81
N THR A 118 3.54 -10.99 17.79
CA THR A 118 5.00 -10.85 17.95
C THR A 118 5.38 -9.51 18.59
N LEU A 119 4.63 -8.44 18.31
CA LEU A 119 4.81 -7.15 18.96
C LEU A 119 4.43 -7.17 20.44
N ASP A 120 3.36 -7.89 20.81
CA ASP A 120 2.98 -8.10 22.20
C ASP A 120 4.08 -8.89 22.95
N ALA A 121 4.62 -9.95 22.33
CA ALA A 121 5.74 -10.69 22.86
C ALA A 121 7.00 -9.81 23.06
N ALA A 122 7.31 -8.90 22.12
CA ALA A 122 8.38 -7.93 22.30
C ALA A 122 8.13 -7.04 23.54
N GLY A 123 6.89 -6.64 23.77
CA GLY A 123 6.48 -5.88 24.94
C GLY A 123 6.63 -6.65 26.26
N GLU A 124 6.27 -7.94 26.28
CA GLU A 124 6.41 -8.82 27.45
C GLU A 124 7.88 -9.01 27.88
N HIS A 125 8.80 -9.02 26.91
CA HIS A 125 10.24 -9.14 27.14
C HIS A 125 10.96 -7.79 27.29
N SER A 126 10.24 -6.69 27.47
CA SER A 126 10.82 -5.33 27.54
C SER A 126 11.37 -4.94 28.91
N GLU A 127 11.38 -5.81 29.89
CA GLU A 127 12.01 -5.55 31.20
C GLU A 127 13.54 -5.56 31.07
N GLY A 128 14.19 -4.48 31.50
CA GLY A 128 15.66 -4.37 31.51
C GLY A 128 16.31 -3.99 30.17
N ILE A 129 15.54 -3.78 29.09
CA ILE A 129 16.07 -3.27 27.83
C ILE A 129 16.33 -1.75 27.90
N SER A 130 17.08 -1.22 26.95
CA SER A 130 17.33 0.22 26.85
C SER A 130 16.03 1.01 26.53
N ASP A 131 16.04 2.30 26.85
CA ASP A 131 14.91 3.17 26.50
C ASP A 131 14.70 3.26 24.97
N GLY A 132 15.79 3.22 24.18
CA GLY A 132 15.70 3.25 22.72
C GLY A 132 14.99 2.04 22.16
N GLU A 133 15.31 0.83 22.65
CA GLU A 133 14.62 -0.40 22.28
C GLU A 133 13.14 -0.36 22.65
N ARG A 134 12.82 0.13 23.84
CA ARG A 134 11.43 0.31 24.29
C ARG A 134 10.67 1.27 23.39
N MET A 135 11.27 2.42 23.06
CA MET A 135 10.67 3.39 22.15
C MET A 135 10.40 2.79 20.76
N MET A 136 11.30 1.97 20.21
CA MET A 136 11.07 1.28 18.92
C MET A 136 9.83 0.38 18.99
N ILE A 137 9.67 -0.41 20.07
CA ILE A 137 8.51 -1.26 20.29
C ILE A 137 7.23 -0.41 20.43
N ASP A 138 7.26 0.66 21.22
CA ASP A 138 6.10 1.52 21.49
C ASP A 138 5.68 2.33 20.24
N ILE A 139 6.62 2.74 19.40
CA ILE A 139 6.33 3.34 18.08
C ILE A 139 5.52 2.35 17.24
N SER A 140 5.94 1.08 17.15
CA SER A 140 5.19 0.07 16.39
C SER A 140 3.83 -0.25 17.02
N LYS A 141 3.68 -0.17 18.35
CA LYS A 141 2.38 -0.32 19.03
C LYS A 141 1.39 0.79 18.68
N SER A 142 1.85 1.95 18.24
CA SER A 142 0.95 3.03 17.80
C SER A 142 0.06 2.61 16.63
N PHE A 143 0.48 1.64 15.81
CA PHE A 143 -0.34 1.07 14.74
C PHE A 143 -1.46 0.16 15.28
N THR A 144 -1.21 -0.58 16.37
CA THR A 144 -2.23 -1.45 16.98
C THR A 144 -3.22 -0.67 17.83
N THR A 145 -2.82 0.48 18.37
CA THR A 145 -3.68 1.39 19.14
C THR A 145 -4.38 2.44 18.29
N ASN A 146 -4.13 2.46 16.97
CA ASN A 146 -4.64 3.44 16.01
C ASN A 146 -4.31 4.90 16.42
N ASP A 147 -3.12 5.13 16.97
CA ASP A 147 -2.61 6.45 17.32
C ASP A 147 -1.25 6.73 16.64
N PRO A 148 -1.23 6.87 15.30
CA PRO A 148 0.01 7.11 14.57
C PRO A 148 0.64 8.48 14.87
N ALA A 149 -0.11 9.44 15.43
CA ALA A 149 0.43 10.72 15.86
C ALA A 149 1.33 10.56 17.10
N ALA A 150 0.92 9.74 18.07
CA ALA A 150 1.77 9.36 19.19
C ALA A 150 3.04 8.63 18.73
N GLY A 151 2.92 7.72 17.75
CA GLY A 151 4.07 7.05 17.16
C GLY A 151 5.07 8.01 16.51
N LEU A 152 4.58 9.02 15.77
CA LEU A 152 5.43 10.06 15.18
C LEU A 152 6.15 10.90 16.25
N ALA A 153 5.46 11.29 17.32
CA ALA A 153 6.05 12.04 18.42
C ALA A 153 7.19 11.22 19.09
N LEU A 154 6.93 9.93 19.40
CA LEU A 154 7.95 9.02 19.95
C LEU A 154 9.14 8.83 19.01
N ALA A 155 8.93 8.78 17.70
CA ALA A 155 10.02 8.68 16.73
C ALA A 155 10.88 9.96 16.72
N GLY A 156 10.28 11.12 16.90
CA GLY A 156 11.01 12.39 17.12
C GLY A 156 11.87 12.34 18.39
N GLU A 157 11.31 11.92 19.51
CA GLU A 157 12.03 11.76 20.78
C GLU A 157 13.18 10.74 20.66
N LEU A 158 12.97 9.65 19.89
CA LEU A 158 14.00 8.65 19.63
C LEU A 158 15.22 9.27 18.92
N VAL A 159 14.98 10.11 17.91
CA VAL A 159 16.07 10.83 17.20
C VAL A 159 16.75 11.84 18.10
N GLU A 160 16.02 12.58 18.95
CA GLU A 160 16.61 13.51 19.92
C GLU A 160 17.54 12.79 20.90
N LYS A 161 17.15 11.61 21.35
CA LYS A 161 17.92 10.80 22.31
C LYS A 161 19.10 10.06 21.66
N TYR A 162 18.97 9.68 20.39
CA TYR A 162 19.97 8.91 19.64
C TYR A 162 20.29 9.60 18.30
N PRO A 163 20.86 10.82 18.33
CA PRO A 163 21.04 11.65 17.12
C PRO A 163 21.99 11.07 16.08
N ASP A 164 22.91 10.18 16.51
CA ASP A 164 23.88 9.53 15.63
C ASP A 164 23.40 8.15 15.13
N SER A 165 22.15 7.79 15.42
CA SER A 165 21.58 6.51 14.98
C SER A 165 20.87 6.67 13.64
N ALA A 166 21.44 6.09 12.57
CA ALA A 166 20.77 6.01 11.27
C ALA A 166 19.41 5.28 11.38
N ARG A 167 19.32 4.25 12.24
CA ARG A 167 18.08 3.50 12.49
C ARG A 167 16.98 4.38 13.08
N ALA A 168 17.30 5.27 14.03
CA ALA A 168 16.32 6.21 14.58
C ALA A 168 15.74 7.14 13.51
N LEU A 169 16.59 7.65 12.62
CA LEU A 169 16.19 8.50 11.50
C LEU A 169 15.35 7.76 10.46
N ILE A 170 15.65 6.48 10.19
CA ILE A 170 14.86 5.61 9.29
C ILE A 170 13.46 5.36 9.88
N ILE A 171 13.36 5.10 11.19
CA ILE A 171 12.08 4.93 11.88
C ILE A 171 11.26 6.23 11.81
N LEU A 172 11.90 7.40 12.07
CA LEU A 172 11.23 8.70 11.93
C LEU A 172 10.74 8.91 10.49
N ALA A 173 11.55 8.62 9.48
CA ALA A 173 11.16 8.73 8.08
C ALA A 173 9.94 7.85 7.74
N GLY A 174 9.89 6.63 8.28
CA GLY A 174 8.73 5.73 8.15
C GLY A 174 7.46 6.33 8.75
N MET A 175 7.54 6.88 9.96
CA MET A 175 6.40 7.54 10.63
C MET A 175 5.96 8.80 9.90
N GLN A 176 6.89 9.61 9.40
CA GLN A 176 6.60 10.79 8.57
C GLN A 176 5.90 10.40 7.27
N SER A 177 6.37 9.37 6.56
CA SER A 177 5.71 8.84 5.36
C SER A 177 4.28 8.35 5.66
N ASN A 178 4.08 7.68 6.79
CA ASN A 178 2.76 7.21 7.22
C ASN A 178 1.78 8.38 7.47
N GLN A 179 2.29 9.53 7.90
CA GLN A 179 1.51 10.76 8.09
C GLN A 179 1.48 11.67 6.85
N ASN A 180 1.95 11.17 5.70
CA ASN A 180 2.07 11.91 4.43
C ASN A 180 3.05 13.10 4.48
N ASP A 181 3.90 13.21 5.51
CA ASP A 181 5.03 14.15 5.51
C ASP A 181 6.18 13.57 4.67
N ASN A 182 5.97 13.52 3.37
CA ASN A 182 6.93 12.95 2.43
C ASN A 182 8.22 13.77 2.32
N VAL A 183 8.14 15.08 2.55
CA VAL A 183 9.30 15.97 2.54
C VAL A 183 10.17 15.71 3.76
N GLY A 184 9.57 15.63 4.94
CA GLY A 184 10.26 15.25 6.18
C GLY A 184 10.90 13.86 6.08
N ALA A 185 10.17 12.88 5.53
CA ALA A 185 10.65 11.52 5.35
C ALA A 185 11.91 11.44 4.46
N ARG A 186 11.94 12.19 3.35
CA ARG A 186 13.16 12.30 2.51
C ARG A 186 14.31 12.90 3.29
N ALA A 187 14.07 14.02 3.97
CA ALA A 187 15.12 14.68 4.76
C ALA A 187 15.68 13.79 5.88
N SER A 188 14.83 13.00 6.55
CA SER A 188 15.25 12.04 7.57
C SER A 188 16.08 10.90 7.00
N ASN A 189 15.68 10.32 5.85
CA ASN A 189 16.46 9.29 5.16
C ASN A 189 17.80 9.84 4.62
N GLU A 190 17.85 11.07 4.10
CA GLU A 190 19.09 11.72 3.69
C GLU A 190 20.06 11.93 4.85
N LYS A 191 19.55 12.31 6.02
CA LYS A 191 20.36 12.38 7.26
C LYS A 191 20.86 11.00 7.68
N ALA A 192 20.04 9.95 7.55
CA ALA A 192 20.46 8.58 7.82
C ALA A 192 21.62 8.16 6.89
N LEU A 193 21.57 8.52 5.60
CA LEU A 193 22.68 8.28 4.65
C LEU A 193 23.94 9.09 4.96
N ALA A 194 23.80 10.25 5.59
CA ALA A 194 24.98 11.02 6.05
C ALA A 194 25.71 10.32 7.21
N LEU A 195 25.00 9.50 8.01
CA LEU A 195 25.58 8.67 9.07
C LEU A 195 26.06 7.32 8.53
N GLU A 196 25.29 6.71 7.61
CA GLU A 196 25.58 5.41 6.98
C GLU A 196 25.40 5.52 5.47
N GLU A 197 26.46 5.85 4.74
CA GLU A 197 26.47 6.16 3.29
C GLU A 197 25.72 5.11 2.43
N ASN A 198 25.82 3.83 2.82
CA ASN A 198 25.21 2.71 2.10
C ASN A 198 24.06 2.06 2.88
N SER A 199 23.33 2.78 3.71
CA SER A 199 22.16 2.21 4.40
C SER A 199 21.11 1.75 3.41
N ALA A 200 20.88 0.43 3.31
CA ALA A 200 19.91 -0.16 2.39
C ALA A 200 18.49 0.35 2.67
N ALA A 201 18.11 0.45 3.95
CA ALA A 201 16.81 0.95 4.36
C ALA A 201 16.60 2.41 3.97
N ALA A 202 17.60 3.28 4.15
CA ALA A 202 17.48 4.70 3.78
C ALA A 202 17.45 4.88 2.25
N LEU A 203 18.28 4.13 1.48
CA LEU A 203 18.25 4.13 0.02
C LEU A 203 16.88 3.67 -0.51
N SER A 204 16.33 2.60 0.07
CA SER A 204 14.98 2.09 -0.25
C SER A 204 13.91 3.12 0.10
N GLY A 205 13.98 3.71 1.28
CA GLY A 205 13.04 4.74 1.73
C GLY A 205 13.01 5.95 0.79
N LEU A 206 14.17 6.41 0.32
CA LEU A 206 14.25 7.50 -0.66
C LEU A 206 13.72 7.11 -2.03
N ALA A 207 14.02 5.91 -2.53
CA ALA A 207 13.49 5.43 -3.80
C ALA A 207 11.96 5.37 -3.76
N ILE A 208 11.39 4.74 -2.74
CA ILE A 208 9.94 4.59 -2.55
C ILE A 208 9.26 5.96 -2.36
N ASN A 209 9.81 6.82 -1.49
CA ASN A 209 9.18 8.08 -1.16
C ASN A 209 9.21 9.08 -2.34
N ASN A 210 10.23 9.05 -3.20
CA ASN A 210 10.24 9.84 -4.42
C ASN A 210 9.34 9.25 -5.52
N LEU A 211 9.09 7.93 -5.50
CA LEU A 211 8.20 7.26 -6.45
C LEU A 211 6.71 7.49 -6.12
N PHE A 212 6.33 7.35 -4.86
CA PHE A 212 4.93 7.35 -4.43
C PHE A 212 4.52 8.59 -3.64
N GLY A 213 5.44 9.20 -2.88
CA GLY A 213 5.15 10.35 -2.01
C GLY A 213 5.10 11.66 -2.80
N GLU A 214 4.08 12.48 -2.53
CA GLU A 214 3.97 13.81 -3.16
C GLU A 214 4.92 14.86 -2.52
N PRO A 215 5.50 15.75 -3.33
CA PRO A 215 5.53 15.73 -4.80
C PRO A 215 6.40 14.57 -5.32
N LYS A 216 5.93 13.84 -6.34
CA LYS A 216 6.71 12.75 -6.95
C LYS A 216 7.92 13.28 -7.71
N ASP A 217 9.06 12.56 -7.59
CA ASP A 217 10.25 12.80 -8.39
C ASP A 217 10.83 11.48 -8.90
N PHE A 218 10.37 11.05 -10.07
CA PHE A 218 10.84 9.80 -10.69
C PHE A 218 12.32 9.82 -11.06
N THR A 219 12.93 11.00 -11.29
CA THR A 219 14.35 11.12 -11.57
C THR A 219 15.18 10.87 -10.31
N ALA A 220 14.78 11.48 -9.20
CA ALA A 220 15.41 11.22 -7.91
C ALA A 220 15.20 9.76 -7.48
N ALA A 221 13.98 9.21 -7.62
CA ALA A 221 13.70 7.81 -7.33
C ALA A 221 14.64 6.86 -8.09
N GLU A 222 14.81 7.07 -9.41
CA GLU A 222 15.73 6.28 -10.24
C GLU A 222 17.20 6.43 -9.80
N GLY A 223 17.61 7.63 -9.41
CA GLY A 223 18.95 7.89 -8.85
C GLY A 223 19.20 7.09 -7.58
N TRP A 224 18.23 7.02 -6.67
CA TRP A 224 18.34 6.25 -5.43
C TRP A 224 18.31 4.74 -5.65
N ALA A 225 17.46 4.24 -6.55
CA ALA A 225 17.46 2.83 -6.94
C ALA A 225 18.80 2.40 -7.54
N ASN A 226 19.41 3.23 -8.40
CA ASN A 226 20.73 2.96 -8.97
C ASN A 226 21.84 2.98 -7.90
N LYS A 227 21.77 3.86 -6.89
CA LYS A 227 22.69 3.83 -5.75
C LYS A 227 22.52 2.55 -4.94
N PHE A 228 21.28 2.10 -4.72
CA PHE A 228 21.02 0.82 -4.07
C PHE A 228 21.67 -0.34 -4.84
N ILE A 229 21.46 -0.42 -6.16
CA ILE A 229 22.06 -1.45 -7.03
C ILE A 229 23.59 -1.41 -6.95
N ALA A 230 24.19 -0.21 -6.94
CA ALA A 230 25.64 -0.07 -6.85
C ALA A 230 26.20 -0.54 -5.50
N ALA A 231 25.49 -0.27 -4.39
CA ALA A 231 25.88 -0.69 -3.04
C ALA A 231 25.61 -2.19 -2.81
N TYR A 232 24.55 -2.73 -3.40
CA TYR A 232 24.07 -4.10 -3.21
C TYR A 232 23.83 -4.82 -4.55
N PRO A 233 24.90 -5.07 -5.33
CA PRO A 233 24.78 -5.57 -6.72
C PRO A 233 24.21 -6.99 -6.82
N ASN A 234 24.17 -7.74 -5.72
CA ASN A 234 23.66 -9.11 -5.65
C ASN A 234 22.24 -9.18 -5.05
N GLU A 235 21.61 -8.03 -4.76
CA GLU A 235 20.28 -7.98 -4.18
C GLU A 235 19.24 -7.59 -5.24
N ALA A 236 18.22 -8.42 -5.36
CA ALA A 236 17.15 -8.25 -6.35
C ALA A 236 16.32 -6.96 -6.14
N LYS A 237 16.23 -6.48 -4.89
CA LYS A 237 15.38 -5.36 -4.48
C LYS A 237 15.63 -4.07 -5.26
N GLY A 238 16.90 -3.76 -5.57
CA GLY A 238 17.25 -2.57 -6.36
C GLY A 238 16.66 -2.61 -7.78
N TYR A 239 16.66 -3.78 -8.40
CA TYR A 239 16.06 -3.97 -9.73
C TYR A 239 14.52 -3.99 -9.67
N GLU A 240 13.92 -4.48 -8.58
CA GLU A 240 12.50 -4.36 -8.33
C GLU A 240 12.06 -2.90 -8.25
N PHE A 241 12.78 -2.05 -7.49
CA PHE A 241 12.54 -0.60 -7.46
C PHE A 241 12.68 0.04 -8.84
N LEU A 242 13.73 -0.30 -9.57
CA LEU A 242 13.94 0.22 -10.93
C LEU A 242 12.75 -0.14 -11.82
N GLY A 243 12.24 -1.36 -11.73
CA GLY A 243 11.04 -1.81 -12.44
C GLY A 243 9.81 -0.99 -12.09
N ASP A 244 9.55 -0.74 -10.81
CA ASP A 244 8.42 0.10 -10.35
C ASP A 244 8.53 1.53 -10.88
N ILE A 245 9.72 2.10 -10.84
CA ILE A 245 9.97 3.47 -11.34
C ILE A 245 9.77 3.54 -12.86
N LYS A 246 10.30 2.58 -13.62
CA LYS A 246 10.12 2.52 -15.08
C LYS A 246 8.64 2.35 -15.45
N ARG A 247 7.93 1.52 -14.70
CA ARG A 247 6.48 1.32 -14.86
C ARG A 247 5.70 2.62 -14.60
N ALA A 248 6.02 3.33 -13.52
CA ALA A 248 5.41 4.63 -13.21
C ALA A 248 5.73 5.72 -14.24
N GLN A 249 6.90 5.63 -14.89
CA GLN A 249 7.29 6.49 -16.01
C GLN A 249 6.64 6.08 -17.35
N ASN A 250 5.76 5.09 -17.38
CA ASN A 250 5.17 4.49 -18.59
C ASN A 250 6.22 3.89 -19.56
N LYS A 251 7.36 3.42 -19.05
CA LYS A 251 8.44 2.74 -19.79
C LYS A 251 8.34 1.23 -19.55
N LEU A 252 7.27 0.62 -20.10
CA LEU A 252 6.86 -0.73 -19.73
C LEU A 252 7.89 -1.81 -20.10
N GLU A 253 8.54 -1.70 -21.27
CA GLU A 253 9.58 -2.66 -21.68
C GLU A 253 10.81 -2.58 -20.73
N ALA A 254 11.24 -1.37 -20.37
CA ALA A 254 12.33 -1.20 -19.41
C ALA A 254 11.95 -1.68 -18.00
N ALA A 255 10.67 -1.55 -17.61
CA ALA A 255 10.18 -2.11 -16.36
C ALA A 255 10.25 -3.65 -16.39
N LEU A 256 9.85 -4.29 -17.50
CA LEU A 256 9.92 -5.73 -17.67
C LEU A 256 11.36 -6.25 -17.60
N GLU A 257 12.32 -5.56 -18.24
CA GLU A 257 13.75 -5.88 -18.15
C GLU A 257 14.27 -5.83 -16.70
N ALA A 258 13.88 -4.79 -15.95
CA ALA A 258 14.29 -4.66 -14.55
C ALA A 258 13.69 -5.78 -13.67
N TYR A 259 12.41 -6.11 -13.82
CA TYR A 259 11.79 -7.22 -13.08
C TYR A 259 12.35 -8.59 -13.49
N ASN A 260 12.71 -8.80 -14.76
CA ASN A 260 13.41 -10.00 -15.21
C ASN A 260 14.79 -10.12 -14.53
N SER A 261 15.50 -9.01 -14.39
CA SER A 261 16.77 -8.98 -13.66
C SER A 261 16.58 -9.33 -12.19
N ALA A 262 15.55 -8.78 -11.53
CA ALA A 262 15.21 -9.11 -10.15
C ALA A 262 14.87 -10.61 -9.98
N SER A 263 14.00 -11.18 -10.82
CA SER A 263 13.66 -12.62 -10.79
C SER A 263 14.85 -13.53 -11.09
N SER A 264 15.78 -13.09 -11.95
CA SER A 264 16.99 -13.87 -12.26
C SER A 264 17.97 -13.89 -11.09
N MET A 265 18.04 -12.81 -10.31
CA MET A 265 18.88 -12.71 -9.11
C MET A 265 18.30 -13.51 -7.94
N ASP A 266 17.00 -13.41 -7.74
CA ASP A 266 16.29 -14.15 -6.72
C ASP A 266 15.05 -14.82 -7.31
N PRO A 267 15.16 -16.09 -7.73
CA PRO A 267 14.03 -16.86 -8.26
C PRO A 267 12.92 -17.14 -7.22
N THR A 268 13.16 -16.84 -5.95
CA THR A 268 12.17 -16.99 -4.88
C THR A 268 11.40 -15.69 -4.58
N LEU A 269 11.75 -14.59 -5.26
CA LEU A 269 11.10 -13.29 -5.11
C LEU A 269 9.79 -13.25 -5.91
N GLU A 270 8.71 -13.73 -5.29
CA GLU A 270 7.39 -13.83 -5.90
C GLU A 270 6.84 -12.48 -6.40
N VAL A 271 7.20 -11.39 -5.70
CA VAL A 271 6.79 -10.03 -6.07
C VAL A 271 7.34 -9.63 -7.45
N ALA A 272 8.56 -10.03 -7.80
CA ALA A 272 9.12 -9.73 -9.12
C ALA A 272 8.37 -10.49 -10.23
N ALA A 273 8.04 -11.77 -10.01
CA ALA A 273 7.22 -12.56 -10.94
C ALA A 273 5.81 -11.95 -11.09
N HIS A 274 5.16 -11.59 -9.99
CA HIS A 274 3.86 -10.91 -9.98
C HIS A 274 3.88 -9.59 -10.78
N LYS A 275 4.89 -8.74 -10.58
CA LYS A 275 5.04 -7.46 -11.30
C LYS A 275 5.35 -7.66 -12.79
N ARG A 276 6.04 -8.74 -13.17
CA ARG A 276 6.17 -9.15 -14.58
C ARG A 276 4.80 -9.48 -15.18
N GLY A 277 3.94 -10.15 -14.42
CA GLY A 277 2.54 -10.39 -14.80
C GLY A 277 1.78 -9.10 -15.09
N HIS A 278 1.91 -8.09 -14.22
CA HIS A 278 1.31 -6.76 -14.44
C HIS A 278 1.78 -6.15 -15.76
N VAL A 279 3.09 -6.04 -15.95
CA VAL A 279 3.64 -5.34 -17.12
C VAL A 279 3.31 -6.08 -18.42
N ASN A 280 3.38 -7.41 -18.45
CA ASN A 280 2.99 -8.18 -19.60
C ASN A 280 1.48 -8.01 -19.93
N SER A 281 0.61 -7.91 -18.92
CA SER A 281 -0.82 -7.58 -19.13
C SER A 281 -0.98 -6.21 -19.81
N PHE A 282 -0.20 -5.22 -19.38
CA PHE A 282 -0.25 -3.85 -19.93
C PHE A 282 0.31 -3.77 -21.35
N LEU A 283 1.26 -4.63 -21.71
CA LEU A 283 1.81 -4.76 -23.06
C LEU A 283 0.92 -5.62 -23.99
N GLY A 284 -0.13 -6.26 -23.45
CA GLY A 284 -0.99 -7.18 -24.22
C GLY A 284 -0.41 -8.59 -24.41
N ASN A 285 0.69 -8.92 -23.73
CA ASN A 285 1.33 -10.23 -23.75
C ASN A 285 0.64 -11.18 -22.77
N ILE A 286 -0.62 -11.53 -23.04
CA ILE A 286 -1.51 -12.19 -22.08
C ILE A 286 -0.99 -13.56 -21.64
N GLU A 287 -0.43 -14.38 -22.55
CA GLU A 287 0.13 -15.69 -22.21
C GLU A 287 1.34 -15.56 -21.27
N ASP A 288 2.25 -14.63 -21.54
CA ASP A 288 3.42 -14.36 -20.70
C ASP A 288 3.00 -13.78 -19.35
N ALA A 289 1.96 -12.95 -19.32
CA ALA A 289 1.39 -12.42 -18.09
C ALA A 289 0.87 -13.56 -17.20
N ARG A 290 0.08 -14.46 -17.74
CA ARG A 290 -0.47 -15.62 -17.02
C ARG A 290 0.64 -16.53 -16.51
N ALA A 291 1.66 -16.82 -17.34
CA ALA A 291 2.81 -17.62 -16.93
C ALA A 291 3.58 -16.98 -15.76
N ALA A 292 3.76 -15.66 -15.78
CA ALA A 292 4.43 -14.91 -14.69
C ALA A 292 3.60 -14.95 -13.39
N TYR A 293 2.27 -14.87 -13.46
CA TYR A 293 1.41 -15.06 -12.28
C TYR A 293 1.42 -16.50 -11.77
N ASP A 294 1.45 -17.50 -12.65
CA ASP A 294 1.57 -18.90 -12.23
C ASP A 294 2.89 -19.16 -11.50
N GLU A 295 3.99 -18.56 -11.97
CA GLU A 295 5.28 -18.59 -11.28
C GLU A 295 5.16 -17.92 -9.89
N ALA A 296 4.57 -16.73 -9.81
CA ALA A 296 4.36 -16.02 -8.53
C ALA A 296 3.54 -16.87 -7.54
N ILE A 297 2.42 -17.45 -7.99
CA ILE A 297 1.55 -18.31 -7.16
C ILE A 297 2.30 -19.57 -6.68
N ALA A 298 3.16 -20.15 -7.53
CA ALA A 298 3.88 -21.37 -7.18
C ALA A 298 4.89 -21.15 -6.04
N ILE A 299 5.60 -20.01 -6.06
CA ILE A 299 6.66 -19.68 -5.09
C ILE A 299 6.17 -18.83 -3.91
N ALA A 300 5.01 -18.21 -3.99
CA ALA A 300 4.46 -17.34 -2.96
C ALA A 300 4.17 -18.11 -1.66
N PRO A 301 4.28 -17.42 -0.51
CA PRO A 301 3.76 -17.94 0.74
C PRO A 301 2.22 -18.09 0.66
N PRO A 302 1.62 -19.01 1.43
CA PRO A 302 0.19 -19.33 1.34
C PRO A 302 -0.73 -18.11 1.40
N GLU A 303 -0.39 -17.12 2.22
CA GLU A 303 -1.13 -15.88 2.45
C GLU A 303 -1.29 -15.03 1.19
N SER A 304 -0.35 -15.11 0.25
CA SER A 304 -0.31 -14.28 -0.97
C SER A 304 -0.88 -14.96 -2.21
N LYS A 305 -0.97 -16.30 -2.22
CA LYS A 305 -1.33 -17.08 -3.42
C LYS A 305 -2.67 -16.69 -4.01
N ALA A 306 -3.70 -16.60 -3.17
CA ALA A 306 -5.05 -16.28 -3.63
C ALA A 306 -5.14 -14.83 -4.16
N ASN A 307 -4.44 -13.88 -3.55
CA ASN A 307 -4.36 -12.51 -4.07
C ASN A 307 -3.71 -12.46 -5.47
N TYR A 308 -2.62 -13.21 -5.69
CA TYR A 308 -1.99 -13.28 -7.03
C TYR A 308 -2.90 -13.95 -8.06
N ALA A 309 -3.74 -14.91 -7.63
CA ALA A 309 -4.74 -15.52 -8.51
C ALA A 309 -5.84 -14.53 -8.92
N VAL A 310 -6.27 -13.60 -8.04
CA VAL A 310 -7.17 -12.49 -8.41
C VAL A 310 -6.54 -11.66 -9.53
N TYR A 311 -5.29 -11.24 -9.38
CA TYR A 311 -4.59 -10.46 -10.42
C TYR A 311 -4.37 -11.26 -11.72
N LYS A 312 -4.17 -12.58 -11.62
CA LYS A 312 -4.13 -13.45 -12.81
C LYS A 312 -5.43 -13.40 -13.58
N SER A 313 -6.59 -13.39 -12.90
CA SER A 313 -7.90 -13.30 -13.55
C SER A 313 -8.07 -12.00 -14.35
N TYR A 314 -7.42 -10.89 -13.94
CA TYR A 314 -7.44 -9.62 -14.69
C TYR A 314 -6.76 -9.72 -16.07
N THR A 315 -5.92 -10.74 -16.31
CA THR A 315 -5.34 -10.98 -17.65
C THR A 315 -6.42 -11.25 -18.69
N ASN A 316 -7.54 -11.88 -18.30
CA ASN A 316 -8.68 -12.06 -19.17
C ASN A 316 -9.37 -10.72 -19.50
N ILE A 317 -9.44 -9.79 -18.53
CA ILE A 317 -9.98 -8.43 -18.78
C ILE A 317 -9.07 -7.68 -19.74
N HIS A 318 -7.75 -7.69 -19.52
CA HIS A 318 -6.78 -7.10 -20.45
C HIS A 318 -6.81 -7.73 -21.84
N GLY A 319 -7.22 -9.00 -21.94
CA GLY A 319 -7.41 -9.75 -23.19
C GLY A 319 -8.81 -9.63 -23.79
N ASP A 320 -9.65 -8.68 -23.32
CA ASP A 320 -11.02 -8.44 -23.78
C ASP A 320 -11.95 -9.68 -23.63
N ASN A 321 -11.78 -10.44 -22.54
CA ASN A 321 -12.59 -11.62 -22.23
C ASN A 321 -13.15 -11.55 -20.81
N ILE A 322 -14.03 -10.58 -20.57
CA ILE A 322 -14.67 -10.38 -19.24
C ILE A 322 -15.41 -11.63 -18.76
N PRO A 323 -16.18 -12.39 -19.59
CA PRO A 323 -16.84 -13.60 -19.11
C PRO A 323 -15.87 -14.62 -18.49
N ALA A 324 -14.70 -14.85 -19.09
CA ALA A 324 -13.70 -15.75 -18.53
C ALA A 324 -13.08 -15.20 -17.24
N ALA A 325 -12.92 -13.87 -17.12
CA ALA A 325 -12.47 -13.25 -15.87
C ALA A 325 -13.47 -13.50 -14.74
N LEU A 326 -14.76 -13.35 -15.02
CA LEU A 326 -15.83 -13.59 -14.05
C LEU A 326 -15.85 -15.06 -13.59
N ASP A 327 -15.75 -16.01 -14.55
CA ASP A 327 -15.71 -17.45 -14.23
C ASP A 327 -14.53 -17.79 -13.31
N GLU A 328 -13.34 -17.22 -13.58
CA GLU A 328 -12.15 -17.42 -12.75
C GLU A 328 -12.29 -16.78 -11.36
N LEU A 329 -12.81 -15.54 -11.26
CA LEU A 329 -12.95 -14.82 -9.99
C LEU A 329 -14.00 -15.48 -9.07
N GLU A 330 -15.15 -15.90 -9.62
CA GLU A 330 -16.17 -16.59 -8.84
C GLU A 330 -15.68 -17.96 -8.36
N ALA A 331 -15.00 -18.74 -9.23
CA ALA A 331 -14.41 -20.02 -8.86
C ALA A 331 -13.30 -19.84 -7.80
N LEU A 332 -12.49 -18.78 -7.91
CA LEU A 332 -11.43 -18.48 -6.96
C LEU A 332 -12.00 -18.20 -5.56
N ALA A 333 -13.13 -17.51 -5.46
CA ALA A 333 -13.77 -17.25 -4.17
C ALA A 333 -14.09 -18.55 -3.40
N ASP A 334 -14.34 -19.67 -4.10
CA ASP A 334 -14.53 -21.00 -3.48
C ASP A 334 -13.21 -21.71 -3.14
N GLN A 335 -12.09 -21.27 -3.70
CA GLN A 335 -10.80 -21.95 -3.59
C GLN A 335 -9.79 -21.25 -2.66
N VAL A 336 -10.14 -20.09 -2.10
CA VAL A 336 -9.24 -19.30 -1.23
C VAL A 336 -8.67 -20.13 -0.08
N GLY A 337 -9.53 -20.84 0.68
CA GLY A 337 -9.10 -21.70 1.77
C GLY A 337 -8.22 -22.88 1.30
N PRO A 338 -8.63 -23.67 0.29
CA PRO A 338 -7.80 -24.73 -0.30
C PRO A 338 -6.43 -24.28 -0.82
N MET A 339 -6.24 -23.00 -1.17
CA MET A 339 -4.94 -22.45 -1.55
C MET A 339 -3.99 -22.21 -0.37
N GLY A 340 -4.45 -22.43 0.86
CA GLY A 340 -3.66 -22.29 2.08
C GLY A 340 -3.72 -20.90 2.72
N THR A 341 -4.66 -20.05 2.31
CA THR A 341 -4.91 -18.76 2.95
C THR A 341 -5.27 -18.98 4.42
N PRO A 342 -4.67 -18.23 5.38
CA PRO A 342 -5.02 -18.28 6.79
C PRO A 342 -6.52 -18.08 7.02
N GLU A 343 -7.08 -18.80 8.01
CA GLU A 343 -8.52 -18.84 8.26
C GLU A 343 -9.13 -17.45 8.48
N ASP A 344 -8.42 -16.58 9.19
CA ASP A 344 -8.80 -15.19 9.47
C ASP A 344 -8.78 -14.27 8.25
N GLN A 345 -8.14 -14.67 7.15
CA GLN A 345 -8.03 -13.90 5.91
C GLN A 345 -8.97 -14.41 4.81
N ILE A 346 -9.48 -15.64 4.91
CA ILE A 346 -10.26 -16.29 3.84
C ILE A 346 -11.40 -15.39 3.37
N LYS A 347 -12.28 -14.94 4.27
CA LYS A 347 -13.44 -14.11 3.91
C LYS A 347 -13.04 -12.79 3.23
N GLY A 348 -11.96 -12.17 3.70
CA GLY A 348 -11.46 -10.91 3.10
C GLY A 348 -11.00 -11.10 1.65
N VAL A 349 -10.29 -12.19 1.35
CA VAL A 349 -9.83 -12.51 -0.02
C VAL A 349 -11.00 -12.95 -0.91
N GLN A 350 -11.99 -13.66 -0.36
CA GLN A 350 -13.23 -13.99 -1.07
C GLN A 350 -14.00 -12.72 -1.49
N VAL A 351 -14.15 -11.77 -0.56
CA VAL A 351 -14.77 -10.47 -0.86
C VAL A 351 -13.98 -9.73 -1.92
N PHE A 352 -12.64 -9.69 -1.85
CA PHE A 352 -11.80 -9.03 -2.86
C PHE A 352 -11.98 -9.62 -4.27
N ALA A 353 -12.09 -10.95 -4.38
CA ALA A 353 -12.36 -11.62 -5.66
C ALA A 353 -13.76 -11.25 -6.20
N LEU A 354 -14.78 -11.26 -5.32
CA LEU A 354 -16.16 -10.94 -5.70
C LEU A 354 -16.36 -9.43 -5.96
N ASP A 355 -15.67 -8.54 -5.26
CA ASP A 355 -15.63 -7.10 -5.58
C ASP A 355 -15.13 -6.88 -7.01
N SER A 356 -14.03 -7.57 -7.36
CA SER A 356 -13.44 -7.49 -8.70
C SER A 356 -14.40 -8.03 -9.77
N ALA A 357 -15.09 -9.14 -9.46
CA ALA A 357 -16.10 -9.71 -10.36
C ALA A 357 -17.32 -8.78 -10.50
N ALA A 358 -17.80 -8.18 -9.41
CA ALA A 358 -18.92 -7.24 -9.44
C ALA A 358 -18.62 -6.03 -10.33
N TYR A 359 -17.47 -5.39 -10.16
CA TYR A 359 -17.07 -4.27 -11.03
C TYR A 359 -16.97 -4.68 -12.49
N ALA A 360 -16.41 -5.84 -12.79
CA ALA A 360 -16.29 -6.34 -14.16
C ALA A 360 -17.66 -6.66 -14.79
N ALA A 361 -18.57 -7.28 -14.03
CA ALA A 361 -19.93 -7.58 -14.48
C ALA A 361 -20.77 -6.32 -14.74
N LEU A 362 -20.71 -5.34 -13.82
CA LEU A 362 -21.37 -4.05 -13.95
C LEU A 362 -20.86 -3.28 -15.18
N HIS A 363 -19.54 -3.20 -15.34
CA HIS A 363 -18.93 -2.52 -16.49
C HIS A 363 -19.32 -3.17 -17.82
N ALA A 364 -19.46 -4.48 -17.85
CA ALA A 364 -19.87 -5.23 -19.05
C ALA A 364 -21.39 -5.25 -19.29
N GLY A 365 -22.21 -4.64 -18.43
CA GLY A 365 -23.67 -4.65 -18.53
C GLY A 365 -24.29 -6.04 -18.26
N LEU A 366 -23.59 -6.92 -17.55
CA LEU A 366 -24.06 -8.26 -17.18
C LEU A 366 -24.82 -8.21 -15.84
N PHE A 367 -25.92 -7.47 -15.79
CA PHE A 367 -26.59 -7.06 -14.54
C PHE A 367 -27.09 -8.25 -13.72
N ASP A 368 -27.79 -9.25 -14.32
CA ASP A 368 -28.25 -10.45 -13.60
C ASP A 368 -27.08 -11.16 -12.88
N ARG A 369 -25.91 -11.19 -13.52
CA ARG A 369 -24.71 -11.79 -12.95
C ARG A 369 -24.12 -10.90 -11.85
N ALA A 370 -24.11 -9.59 -12.06
CA ALA A 370 -23.64 -8.62 -11.07
C ALA A 370 -24.47 -8.70 -9.79
N GLU A 371 -25.82 -8.74 -9.88
CA GLU A 371 -26.71 -8.94 -8.73
C GLU A 371 -26.39 -10.20 -7.94
N SER A 372 -26.20 -11.34 -8.64
CA SER A 372 -25.86 -12.62 -7.98
C SER A 372 -24.50 -12.56 -7.26
N ILE A 373 -23.49 -11.94 -7.89
CA ILE A 373 -22.15 -11.78 -7.31
C ILE A 373 -22.22 -10.84 -6.09
N VAL A 374 -22.93 -9.72 -6.20
CA VAL A 374 -23.08 -8.74 -5.12
C VAL A 374 -23.86 -9.34 -3.94
N ALA A 375 -24.90 -10.11 -4.17
CA ALA A 375 -25.62 -10.80 -3.10
C ALA A 375 -24.69 -11.72 -2.30
N ARG A 376 -23.92 -12.58 -2.98
CA ARG A 376 -22.95 -13.46 -2.33
C ARG A 376 -21.84 -12.69 -1.59
N ARG A 377 -21.35 -11.63 -2.20
CA ARG A 377 -20.35 -10.72 -1.62
C ARG A 377 -20.88 -10.07 -0.34
N ASN A 378 -22.13 -9.60 -0.34
CA ASN A 378 -22.78 -8.94 0.79
C ASN A 378 -22.96 -9.90 1.98
N GLU A 379 -23.35 -11.14 1.74
CA GLU A 379 -23.40 -12.19 2.78
C GLU A 379 -22.05 -12.38 3.48
N LEU A 380 -20.96 -12.46 2.71
CA LEU A 380 -19.61 -12.59 3.27
C LEU A 380 -19.20 -11.35 4.06
N THR A 381 -19.53 -10.16 3.55
CA THR A 381 -19.23 -8.89 4.20
C THR A 381 -19.91 -8.77 5.56
N MET A 382 -21.19 -9.11 5.65
CA MET A 382 -21.91 -9.14 6.93
C MET A 382 -21.39 -10.23 7.86
N SER A 383 -21.01 -11.39 7.32
CA SER A 383 -20.36 -12.44 8.12
C SER A 383 -19.00 -12.02 8.72
N ILE A 384 -18.25 -11.13 8.05
CA ILE A 384 -17.04 -10.51 8.63
C ILE A 384 -17.43 -9.58 9.80
N ALA A 385 -18.51 -8.82 9.67
CA ALA A 385 -19.02 -7.97 10.75
C ALA A 385 -19.41 -8.79 11.97
N ASP A 386 -20.08 -9.93 11.76
CA ASP A 386 -20.49 -10.85 12.82
C ASP A 386 -19.27 -11.45 13.55
N ASP A 387 -18.20 -11.82 12.83
CA ASP A 387 -16.96 -12.33 13.42
C ASP A 387 -16.27 -11.27 14.30
N VAL A 388 -16.32 -10.00 13.89
CA VAL A 388 -15.79 -8.88 14.68
C VAL A 388 -16.68 -8.59 15.90
N GLY A 389 -17.98 -8.70 15.76
CA GLY A 389 -18.97 -8.65 16.84
C GLY A 389 -19.14 -7.28 17.49
N THR A 390 -18.97 -6.17 16.75
CA THR A 390 -19.13 -4.81 17.27
C THR A 390 -20.12 -4.02 16.46
N ASP A 391 -20.83 -3.09 17.13
CA ASP A 391 -21.81 -2.22 16.48
C ASP A 391 -21.16 -1.38 15.36
N ASP A 392 -19.91 -0.93 15.55
CA ASP A 392 -19.18 -0.18 14.53
C ASP A 392 -18.84 -1.05 13.31
N ALA A 393 -18.42 -2.31 13.51
CA ALA A 393 -18.17 -3.23 12.40
C ALA A 393 -19.46 -3.51 11.63
N GLN A 394 -20.57 -3.76 12.32
CA GLN A 394 -21.89 -3.97 11.70
C GLN A 394 -22.27 -2.75 10.85
N ARG A 395 -22.22 -1.56 11.42
CA ARG A 395 -22.56 -0.31 10.76
C ARG A 395 -21.71 -0.03 9.51
N LEU A 396 -20.40 -0.24 9.61
CA LEU A 396 -19.47 0.02 8.49
C LEU A 396 -19.62 -1.01 7.37
N GLN A 397 -19.85 -2.28 7.70
CA GLN A 397 -20.12 -3.30 6.69
C GLN A 397 -21.50 -3.13 6.05
N GLU A 398 -22.50 -2.69 6.80
CA GLU A 398 -23.80 -2.29 6.26
C GLU A 398 -23.63 -1.15 5.23
N ALA A 399 -22.85 -0.10 5.53
CA ALA A 399 -22.56 0.96 4.58
C ALA A 399 -21.88 0.43 3.30
N ASN A 400 -21.01 -0.57 3.43
CA ASN A 400 -20.35 -1.23 2.30
C ASN A 400 -21.34 -2.10 1.47
N VAL A 401 -22.31 -2.74 2.11
CA VAL A 401 -23.41 -3.42 1.43
C VAL A 401 -24.25 -2.41 0.64
N GLN A 402 -24.68 -1.31 1.28
CA GLN A 402 -25.45 -0.25 0.61
C GLN A 402 -24.69 0.34 -0.58
N PHE A 403 -23.37 0.43 -0.52
CA PHE A 403 -22.55 0.92 -1.63
C PHE A 403 -22.66 0.02 -2.87
N PHE A 404 -22.50 -1.30 -2.73
CA PHE A 404 -22.57 -2.21 -3.87
C PHE A 404 -23.98 -2.35 -4.43
N ASP A 405 -25.00 -2.41 -3.58
CA ASP A 405 -26.39 -2.42 -4.00
C ASP A 405 -26.75 -1.11 -4.74
N GLY A 406 -26.26 0.02 -4.24
CA GLY A 406 -26.40 1.32 -4.88
C GLY A 406 -25.71 1.40 -6.24
N LEU A 407 -24.52 0.79 -6.41
CA LEU A 407 -23.85 0.71 -7.71
C LEU A 407 -24.65 -0.14 -8.70
N VAL A 408 -25.20 -1.30 -8.28
CA VAL A 408 -26.06 -2.12 -9.13
C VAL A 408 -27.25 -1.27 -9.61
N ALA A 409 -27.99 -0.64 -8.69
CA ALA A 409 -29.11 0.21 -9.03
C ALA A 409 -28.73 1.36 -9.98
N ALA A 410 -27.56 1.99 -9.75
CA ALA A 410 -27.08 3.08 -10.61
C ALA A 410 -26.78 2.59 -12.04
N TYR A 411 -26.07 1.46 -12.19
CA TYR A 411 -25.73 0.91 -13.50
C TYR A 411 -26.97 0.42 -14.28
N GLU A 412 -28.02 -0.07 -13.58
CA GLU A 412 -29.31 -0.43 -14.17
C GLU A 412 -30.18 0.78 -14.56
N GLY A 413 -29.76 1.99 -14.18
CA GLY A 413 -30.50 3.22 -14.42
C GLY A 413 -31.67 3.44 -13.45
N ASN A 414 -31.71 2.74 -12.32
CA ASN A 414 -32.69 2.92 -11.26
C ASN A 414 -32.25 4.04 -10.31
N ALA A 415 -32.46 5.29 -10.74
CA ALA A 415 -31.99 6.48 -10.01
C ALA A 415 -32.64 6.64 -8.62
N GLU A 416 -33.89 6.19 -8.43
CA GLU A 416 -34.57 6.23 -7.13
C GLU A 416 -33.87 5.32 -6.14
N SER A 417 -33.68 4.05 -6.47
CA SER A 417 -33.00 3.08 -5.62
C SER A 417 -31.53 3.47 -5.36
N ALA A 418 -30.81 3.93 -6.38
CA ALA A 418 -29.44 4.42 -6.21
C ALA A 418 -29.35 5.58 -5.19
N THR A 419 -30.32 6.50 -5.23
CA THR A 419 -30.40 7.62 -4.28
C THR A 419 -30.74 7.14 -2.87
N GLU A 420 -31.62 6.16 -2.72
CA GLU A 420 -31.95 5.56 -1.41
C GLU A 420 -30.71 4.93 -0.77
N HIS A 421 -29.96 4.14 -1.53
CA HIS A 421 -28.72 3.52 -1.06
C HIS A 421 -27.65 4.55 -0.70
N ALA A 422 -27.45 5.58 -1.53
CA ALA A 422 -26.51 6.65 -1.22
C ALA A 422 -26.85 7.40 0.07
N ASN A 423 -28.14 7.71 0.29
CA ASN A 423 -28.62 8.33 1.54
C ASN A 423 -28.42 7.40 2.75
N ALA A 424 -28.61 6.09 2.59
CA ALA A 424 -28.36 5.12 3.64
C ALA A 424 -26.87 5.08 4.02
N ILE A 425 -25.96 5.15 3.05
CA ILE A 425 -24.52 5.26 3.32
C ILE A 425 -24.23 6.50 4.17
N ILE A 426 -24.67 7.69 3.73
CA ILE A 426 -24.44 8.96 4.45
C ILE A 426 -24.94 8.87 5.90
N LEU A 427 -26.12 8.31 6.12
CA LEU A 427 -26.69 8.15 7.46
C LEU A 427 -25.86 7.18 8.32
N LEU A 428 -25.44 6.06 7.75
CA LEU A 428 -24.63 5.05 8.45
C LEU A 428 -23.27 5.59 8.89
N VAL A 429 -22.65 6.49 8.11
CA VAL A 429 -21.34 7.05 8.41
C VAL A 429 -21.39 8.46 9.01
N GLU A 430 -22.57 9.00 9.35
CA GLU A 430 -22.75 10.38 9.82
C GLU A 430 -21.80 10.77 10.95
N ASN A 431 -21.61 9.87 11.91
CA ASN A 431 -20.77 10.09 13.09
C ASN A 431 -19.33 9.57 12.95
N ASP A 432 -18.89 9.20 11.74
CA ASP A 432 -17.52 8.79 11.50
C ASP A 432 -16.63 10.04 11.35
N ASP A 433 -15.46 10.04 12.00
CA ASP A 433 -14.49 11.14 11.92
C ASP A 433 -13.68 11.13 10.61
N ASN A 434 -13.88 10.14 9.73
CA ASN A 434 -13.20 10.06 8.45
C ASN A 434 -13.67 11.20 7.51
N PRO A 435 -12.79 12.12 7.08
CA PRO A 435 -13.17 13.21 6.17
C PRO A 435 -13.61 12.75 4.79
N ARG A 436 -13.37 11.47 4.44
CA ARG A 436 -13.70 10.84 3.16
C ARG A 436 -14.89 9.86 3.26
N LYS A 437 -15.64 9.91 4.33
CA LYS A 437 -16.73 8.98 4.65
C LYS A 437 -17.85 8.96 3.61
N ASP A 438 -18.11 10.10 2.97
CA ASP A 438 -19.21 10.28 2.02
C ASP A 438 -18.82 9.94 0.57
N GLU A 439 -17.54 9.70 0.26
CA GLU A 439 -17.06 9.39 -1.09
C GLU A 439 -17.79 8.21 -1.76
N PRO A 440 -18.11 7.09 -1.06
CA PRO A 440 -18.88 6.00 -1.65
C PRO A 440 -20.27 6.41 -2.10
N ALA A 441 -20.98 7.23 -1.30
CA ALA A 441 -22.31 7.73 -1.65
C ALA A 441 -22.23 8.65 -2.89
N HIS A 442 -21.22 9.50 -2.96
CA HIS A 442 -20.99 10.34 -4.12
C HIS A 442 -20.65 9.53 -5.38
N TRP A 443 -19.93 8.42 -5.26
CA TRP A 443 -19.69 7.53 -6.40
C TRP A 443 -21.01 6.94 -6.93
N VAL A 444 -21.89 6.44 -6.07
CA VAL A 444 -23.21 5.90 -6.47
C VAL A 444 -24.05 6.98 -7.18
N LEU A 445 -24.15 8.18 -6.60
CA LEU A 445 -24.91 9.30 -7.18
C LEU A 445 -24.32 9.77 -8.52
N GLY A 446 -23.01 9.85 -8.60
CA GLY A 446 -22.30 10.21 -9.82
C GLY A 446 -22.53 9.22 -10.95
N MET A 447 -22.51 7.92 -10.65
CA MET A 447 -22.84 6.88 -11.62
C MET A 447 -24.28 6.93 -12.06
N SER A 448 -25.21 7.14 -11.13
CA SER A 448 -26.64 7.28 -11.44
C SER A 448 -26.90 8.48 -12.37
N ALA A 449 -26.26 9.63 -12.11
CA ALA A 449 -26.34 10.82 -12.96
C ALA A 449 -25.71 10.56 -14.35
N LEU A 450 -24.57 9.88 -14.41
CA LEU A 450 -23.90 9.53 -15.66
C LEU A 450 -24.80 8.64 -16.55
N GLN A 451 -25.43 7.61 -15.99
CA GLN A 451 -26.36 6.73 -16.70
C GLN A 451 -27.62 7.47 -17.16
N ALA A 452 -28.09 8.46 -16.42
CA ALA A 452 -29.22 9.30 -16.79
C ALA A 452 -28.88 10.36 -17.86
N GLY A 453 -27.59 10.54 -18.22
CA GLY A 453 -27.12 11.58 -19.13
C GLY A 453 -27.09 12.98 -18.47
N ASP A 454 -27.24 13.07 -17.15
CA ASP A 454 -27.01 14.30 -16.39
C ASP A 454 -25.50 14.46 -16.12
N PHE A 455 -24.79 14.88 -17.17
CA PHE A 455 -23.33 14.99 -17.10
C PHE A 455 -22.86 16.05 -16.09
N ALA A 456 -23.63 17.12 -15.90
CA ALA A 456 -23.28 18.15 -14.92
C ALA A 456 -23.38 17.63 -13.49
N GLY A 457 -24.48 16.92 -13.17
CA GLY A 457 -24.64 16.24 -11.88
C GLY A 457 -23.61 15.12 -11.68
N ALA A 458 -23.28 14.39 -12.73
CA ALA A 458 -22.24 13.35 -12.67
C ALA A 458 -20.88 13.93 -12.31
N VAL A 459 -20.46 15.06 -12.94
CA VAL A 459 -19.20 15.76 -12.60
C VAL A 459 -19.20 16.21 -11.15
N GLU A 460 -20.29 16.87 -10.68
CA GLU A 460 -20.40 17.34 -9.30
C GLU A 460 -20.17 16.23 -8.28
N HIS A 461 -20.79 15.08 -8.49
CA HIS A 461 -20.65 13.96 -7.56
C HIS A 461 -19.33 13.21 -7.71
N LEU A 462 -18.87 12.90 -8.93
CA LEU A 462 -17.64 12.14 -9.15
C LEU A 462 -16.38 12.92 -8.72
N GLN A 463 -16.42 14.25 -8.69
CA GLN A 463 -15.36 15.07 -8.10
C GLN A 463 -15.28 14.94 -6.57
N GLN A 464 -16.39 14.57 -5.91
CA GLN A 464 -16.44 14.32 -4.47
C GLN A 464 -16.19 12.84 -4.12
N ALA A 465 -16.13 11.95 -5.10
CA ALA A 465 -15.73 10.56 -4.94
C ALA A 465 -14.19 10.41 -5.03
N ASP A 466 -13.67 9.20 -4.76
CA ASP A 466 -12.21 8.93 -4.78
C ASP A 466 -11.62 8.86 -6.21
N HIS A 467 -11.82 9.91 -7.02
CA HIS A 467 -11.24 9.97 -8.36
C HIS A 467 -9.70 10.14 -8.35
N ALA A 468 -9.12 10.56 -7.23
CA ALA A 468 -7.68 10.78 -7.12
C ALA A 468 -6.89 9.46 -7.08
N ASN A 469 -7.43 8.44 -6.45
CA ASN A 469 -6.74 7.15 -6.24
C ASN A 469 -7.41 5.98 -6.98
N ASN A 470 -8.69 6.12 -7.31
CA ASN A 470 -9.46 5.08 -8.01
C ASN A 470 -9.57 5.41 -9.51
N MET A 471 -8.81 4.68 -10.33
CA MET A 471 -8.81 4.90 -11.78
C MET A 471 -10.14 4.58 -12.45
N PHE A 472 -10.99 3.75 -11.83
CA PHE A 472 -12.32 3.49 -12.33
C PHE A 472 -13.22 4.72 -12.16
N VAL A 473 -13.19 5.35 -10.96
CA VAL A 473 -13.91 6.61 -10.70
C VAL A 473 -13.37 7.73 -11.59
N ARG A 474 -12.05 7.82 -11.75
CA ARG A 474 -11.42 8.84 -12.62
C ARG A 474 -11.84 8.69 -14.08
N TYR A 475 -11.94 7.48 -14.58
CA TYR A 475 -12.45 7.20 -15.91
C TYR A 475 -13.91 7.63 -16.06
N GLN A 476 -14.75 7.35 -15.07
CA GLN A 476 -16.16 7.77 -15.07
C GLN A 476 -16.29 9.30 -15.02
N LEU A 477 -15.44 9.98 -14.23
CA LEU A 477 -15.36 11.44 -14.23
C LEU A 477 -14.93 11.98 -15.60
N ALA A 478 -13.98 11.32 -16.28
CA ALA A 478 -13.57 11.70 -17.63
C ALA A 478 -14.73 11.61 -18.65
N LEU A 479 -15.53 10.54 -18.58
CA LEU A 479 -16.75 10.39 -19.40
C LEU A 479 -17.79 11.48 -19.08
N ALA A 480 -17.97 11.84 -17.81
CA ALA A 480 -18.87 12.89 -17.39
C ALA A 480 -18.41 14.27 -17.90
N GLU A 481 -17.11 14.58 -17.80
CA GLU A 481 -16.53 15.81 -18.33
C GLU A 481 -16.65 15.91 -19.87
N GLU A 482 -16.43 14.80 -20.58
CA GLU A 482 -16.61 14.73 -22.02
C GLU A 482 -18.07 15.00 -22.42
N GLY A 483 -19.01 14.32 -21.75
CA GLY A 483 -20.44 14.51 -21.97
C GLY A 483 -20.93 15.92 -21.62
N ASN A 484 -20.31 16.57 -20.63
CA ASN A 484 -20.59 17.96 -20.22
C ASN A 484 -19.94 19.01 -21.17
N GLY A 485 -19.15 18.56 -22.16
CA GLY A 485 -18.47 19.42 -23.13
C GLY A 485 -17.10 19.95 -22.70
N ASN A 486 -16.57 19.52 -21.57
CA ASN A 486 -15.26 19.89 -21.02
C ASN A 486 -14.14 19.00 -21.61
N THR A 487 -14.02 19.00 -22.94
CA THR A 487 -13.18 18.07 -23.71
C THR A 487 -11.71 18.05 -23.29
N GLU A 488 -11.13 19.20 -22.95
CA GLU A 488 -9.71 19.28 -22.54
C GLU A 488 -9.48 18.62 -21.16
N ASP A 489 -10.39 18.83 -20.20
CA ASP A 489 -10.30 18.19 -18.88
C ASP A 489 -10.54 16.68 -19.00
N ALA A 490 -11.50 16.27 -19.83
CA ALA A 490 -11.75 14.87 -20.12
C ALA A 490 -10.51 14.17 -20.70
N LYS A 491 -9.88 14.75 -21.72
CA LYS A 491 -8.66 14.20 -22.34
C LYS A 491 -7.52 14.05 -21.33
N LYS A 492 -7.35 15.03 -20.44
CA LYS A 492 -6.35 14.96 -19.39
C LYS A 492 -6.61 13.78 -18.44
N LEU A 493 -7.85 13.63 -17.97
CA LEU A 493 -8.24 12.53 -17.09
C LEU A 493 -8.08 11.16 -17.77
N PHE A 494 -8.48 11.02 -19.03
CA PHE A 494 -8.27 9.81 -19.82
C PHE A 494 -6.76 9.47 -19.96
N ALA A 495 -5.92 10.45 -20.23
CA ALA A 495 -4.47 10.25 -20.32
C ALA A 495 -3.86 9.78 -18.97
N GLU A 496 -4.34 10.33 -17.86
CA GLU A 496 -3.94 9.91 -16.51
C GLU A 496 -4.36 8.47 -16.24
N VAL A 497 -5.58 8.06 -16.60
CA VAL A 497 -6.04 6.67 -16.48
C VAL A 497 -5.18 5.76 -17.37
N ALA A 498 -4.98 6.09 -18.64
CA ALA A 498 -4.25 5.26 -19.58
C ALA A 498 -2.78 5.00 -19.16
N SER A 499 -2.16 5.96 -18.46
CA SER A 499 -0.74 5.91 -18.07
C SER A 499 -0.51 5.53 -16.59
N PHE A 500 -1.55 5.20 -15.84
CA PHE A 500 -1.43 4.91 -14.41
C PHE A 500 -0.54 3.70 -14.11
N ASN A 501 -0.64 2.64 -14.89
CA ASN A 501 0.22 1.44 -14.87
C ASN A 501 0.37 0.74 -13.50
N PHE A 502 -0.64 0.86 -12.61
CA PHE A 502 -0.78 0.04 -11.40
C PHE A 502 -2.03 -0.83 -11.56
N ASN A 503 -1.84 -2.14 -11.45
CA ASN A 503 -2.91 -3.09 -11.76
C ASN A 503 -4.01 -3.06 -10.69
N SER A 504 -5.23 -2.84 -11.16
CA SER A 504 -6.48 -2.98 -10.41
C SER A 504 -7.55 -3.39 -11.40
N VAL A 505 -8.68 -3.89 -10.90
CA VAL A 505 -9.81 -4.25 -11.77
C VAL A 505 -10.29 -3.04 -12.58
N GLY A 506 -10.42 -1.86 -11.94
CA GLY A 506 -10.85 -0.64 -12.62
C GLY A 506 -9.88 -0.21 -13.72
N PHE A 507 -8.57 -0.28 -13.48
CA PHE A 507 -7.55 0.00 -14.48
C PHE A 507 -7.59 -1.02 -15.64
N ALA A 508 -7.75 -2.31 -15.34
CA ALA A 508 -7.84 -3.34 -16.36
C ALA A 508 -9.06 -3.12 -17.29
N LEU A 509 -10.21 -2.73 -16.72
CA LEU A 509 -11.45 -2.48 -17.45
C LEU A 509 -11.40 -1.22 -18.33
N THR A 510 -10.65 -0.19 -17.94
CA THR A 510 -10.80 1.15 -18.55
C THR A 510 -9.58 1.62 -19.34
N ARG A 511 -8.41 0.99 -19.14
CA ARG A 511 -7.14 1.45 -19.70
C ARG A 511 -7.14 1.61 -21.22
N VAL A 512 -7.68 0.63 -21.94
CA VAL A 512 -7.65 0.61 -23.42
C VAL A 512 -8.56 1.69 -23.97
N ASP A 513 -9.77 1.82 -23.42
CA ASP A 513 -10.73 2.81 -23.83
C ASP A 513 -10.26 4.22 -23.47
N ALA A 514 -9.73 4.42 -22.27
CA ALA A 514 -9.12 5.70 -21.87
C ALA A 514 -7.98 6.13 -22.80
N ALA A 515 -7.14 5.20 -23.27
CA ALA A 515 -6.08 5.49 -24.22
C ALA A 515 -6.63 5.93 -25.59
N ALA A 516 -7.78 5.40 -26.01
CA ALA A 516 -8.44 5.82 -27.26
C ALA A 516 -9.01 7.25 -27.16
N HIS A 517 -9.61 7.62 -26.01
CA HIS A 517 -10.18 8.94 -25.76
C HIS A 517 -9.12 10.03 -25.47
N ALA A 518 -7.95 9.66 -24.99
CA ALA A 518 -6.85 10.59 -24.69
C ALA A 518 -6.23 11.22 -25.94
N ASN A 519 -6.39 10.59 -27.11
CA ASN A 519 -5.85 11.04 -28.41
C ASN A 519 -6.89 11.88 -29.16
#